data_b4217c6c64e4ef04bdd0fe1a7a309d06
#
_entry.id   b4217c6c64e4ef04bdd0fe1a7a309d06
#
_cell.length_a   1.000
_cell.length_b   1.000
_cell.length_c   1.000
_cell.angle_alpha   90.00
_cell.angle_beta   90.00
_cell.angle_gamma   90.00
#
_symmetry.space_group_name_H-M   'P 1'
#
loop_
_entity.id
_entity.type
_entity.pdbx_description
1 polymer ?
#
loop_
_entity_poly.entity_id
_entity_poly.type
_entity_poly.pdbx_seq_one_letter_code
_entity_poly.pdbx_strand_id
1 'polypeptide(L)'
;LQTKRVFNQLLNLLTENRSYLIGKLGKPHGLQGYQYINIDKYFRDIKMNDVSVVIDNNSLVIEDFKSHLKDRNLIKFKHINSIDEAENYRNFDVYIVDKYRTLKNKELLPWPGFFIDYDLSNEVILLDYFYSSNLILCNIQKNDEVFVVSYDKDNFFYEDDNLYLTVN
;
A
#
# COMPACT_ATOMS: atom_id res chain seq x y z
N LEU A 1 14.37 -27.67 1.55
CA LEU A 1 12.91 -27.58 1.76
C LEU A 1 12.54 -26.98 3.12
N GLN A 2 13.18 -27.40 4.22
CA GLN A 2 12.93 -26.81 5.54
C GLN A 2 13.43 -25.36 5.64
N THR A 3 14.57 -25.04 5.02
CA THR A 3 15.15 -23.70 5.02
C THR A 3 14.25 -22.69 4.30
N LYS A 4 13.67 -23.08 3.15
CA LYS A 4 12.73 -22.24 2.41
C LYS A 4 11.44 -21.96 3.19
N ARG A 5 10.94 -22.98 3.90
CA ARG A 5 9.72 -22.86 4.72
C ARG A 5 9.94 -21.94 5.94
N VAL A 6 11.05 -22.10 6.63
CA VAL A 6 11.43 -21.24 7.77
C VAL A 6 11.64 -19.81 7.30
N PHE A 7 12.27 -19.63 6.15
CA PHE A 7 12.48 -18.33 5.55
C PHE A 7 11.15 -17.62 5.20
N ASN A 8 10.23 -18.32 4.56
CA ASN A 8 8.93 -17.77 4.22
C ASN A 8 8.12 -17.40 5.47
N GLN A 9 8.23 -18.18 6.54
CA GLN A 9 7.60 -17.86 7.83
C GLN A 9 8.22 -16.61 8.45
N LEU A 10 9.54 -16.50 8.43
CA LEU A 10 10.25 -15.33 8.95
C LEU A 10 9.91 -14.07 8.14
N LEU A 11 9.82 -14.23 6.84
CA LEU A 11 9.45 -13.17 5.92
C LEU A 11 8.02 -12.69 6.16
N ASN A 12 7.08 -13.61 6.33
CA ASN A 12 5.69 -13.27 6.66
C ASN A 12 5.62 -12.50 7.98
N LEU A 13 6.40 -12.88 8.98
CA LEU A 13 6.49 -12.16 10.25
C LEU A 13 7.07 -10.75 10.08
N LEU A 14 8.06 -10.58 9.22
CA LEU A 14 8.66 -9.27 8.93
C LEU A 14 7.72 -8.37 8.12
N THR A 15 6.99 -8.93 7.16
CA THR A 15 6.06 -8.17 6.33
C THR A 15 4.75 -7.83 7.05
N GLU A 16 4.29 -8.66 7.99
CA GLU A 16 3.10 -8.37 8.80
C GLU A 16 3.23 -7.11 9.66
N ASN A 17 4.46 -6.74 10.03
CA ASN A 17 4.74 -5.57 10.85
C ASN A 17 5.08 -4.31 10.03
N ARG A 18 5.09 -4.41 8.70
CA ARG A 18 5.35 -3.25 7.86
C ARG A 18 4.12 -2.39 7.71
N SER A 19 4.34 -1.10 7.75
CA SER A 19 3.32 -0.10 7.45
C SER A 19 3.81 0.80 6.33
N TYR A 20 2.87 1.26 5.52
CA TYR A 20 3.14 2.14 4.39
C TYR A 20 2.34 3.41 4.54
N LEU A 21 2.99 4.55 4.40
CA LEU A 21 2.34 5.85 4.40
C LEU A 21 1.46 5.96 3.15
N ILE A 22 0.15 6.12 3.34
CA ILE A 22 -0.79 6.27 2.23
C ILE A 22 -1.29 7.70 2.05
N GLY A 23 -1.24 8.51 3.08
CA GLY A 23 -1.69 9.89 3.00
C GLY A 23 -1.69 10.61 4.32
N LYS A 24 -2.15 11.86 4.27
CA LYS A 24 -2.26 12.75 5.42
C LYS A 24 -3.67 13.29 5.54
N LEU A 25 -4.21 13.24 6.75
CA LEU A 25 -5.56 13.74 7.04
C LEU A 25 -5.58 15.27 7.06
N GLY A 26 -6.62 15.83 6.44
CA GLY A 26 -6.91 17.25 6.46
C GLY A 26 -8.06 17.60 7.40
N LYS A 27 -8.70 18.74 7.12
CA LYS A 27 -9.82 19.24 7.91
C LYS A 27 -11.06 18.36 7.77
N PRO A 28 -11.93 18.33 8.78
CA PRO A 28 -13.23 17.70 8.65
C PRO A 28 -14.09 18.32 7.55
N HIS A 29 -14.98 17.52 6.99
CA HIS A 29 -15.92 17.93 5.96
C HIS A 29 -17.34 17.46 6.33
N GLY A 30 -18.28 18.39 6.44
CA GLY A 30 -19.64 18.08 6.84
C GLY A 30 -19.75 17.70 8.32
N LEU A 31 -20.88 17.10 8.69
CA LEU A 31 -21.24 16.86 10.10
C LEU A 31 -21.07 15.41 10.57
N GLN A 32 -20.77 14.50 9.65
CA GLN A 32 -20.88 13.06 9.89
C GLN A 32 -19.55 12.36 10.23
N GLY A 33 -18.46 13.11 10.39
CA GLY A 33 -17.15 12.54 10.70
C GLY A 33 -16.26 12.32 9.49
N TYR A 34 -16.67 12.71 8.30
CA TYR A 34 -15.79 12.73 7.12
C TYR A 34 -14.70 13.78 7.27
N GLN A 35 -13.56 13.52 6.68
CA GLN A 35 -12.49 14.51 6.56
C GLN A 35 -11.72 14.32 5.26
N TYR A 36 -11.08 15.38 4.83
CA TYR A 36 -10.22 15.32 3.66
C TYR A 36 -9.00 14.46 3.96
N ILE A 37 -8.54 13.76 2.95
CA ILE A 37 -7.26 13.06 2.98
C ILE A 37 -6.49 13.40 1.71
N ASN A 38 -5.25 13.82 1.89
CA ASN A 38 -4.30 13.93 0.79
C ASN A 38 -3.64 12.57 0.62
N ILE A 39 -4.18 11.78 -0.30
CA ILE A 39 -3.76 10.40 -0.51
C ILE A 39 -2.76 10.31 -1.65
N ASP A 40 -1.80 9.43 -1.52
CA ASP A 40 -0.86 9.13 -2.58
C ASP A 40 -1.58 8.55 -3.80
N LYS A 41 -1.11 8.94 -4.99
CA LYS A 41 -1.73 8.56 -6.28
C LYS A 41 -1.89 7.05 -6.46
N TYR A 42 -1.00 6.24 -5.89
CA TYR A 42 -1.03 4.79 -6.01
C TYR A 42 -2.17 4.14 -5.22
N PHE A 43 -2.78 4.87 -4.29
CA PHE A 43 -3.85 4.35 -3.42
C PHE A 43 -5.23 4.88 -3.79
N ARG A 44 -5.35 5.80 -4.74
CA ARG A 44 -6.63 6.47 -5.06
C ARG A 44 -7.72 5.54 -5.55
N ASP A 45 -7.36 4.49 -6.29
CA ASP A 45 -8.30 3.59 -6.93
C ASP A 45 -8.49 2.28 -6.16
N ILE A 46 -7.99 2.21 -4.94
CA ILE A 46 -8.14 1.04 -4.09
C ILE A 46 -9.41 1.18 -3.26
N LYS A 47 -10.22 0.12 -3.24
CA LYS A 47 -11.38 0.05 -2.34
C LYS A 47 -10.88 -0.18 -0.92
N MET A 48 -11.11 0.80 -0.05
CA MET A 48 -10.57 0.80 1.31
C MET A 48 -11.59 0.56 2.41
N ASN A 49 -12.85 0.31 2.07
CA ASN A 49 -13.86 0.04 3.08
C ASN A 49 -13.47 -1.20 3.91
N ASP A 50 -13.63 -1.11 5.22
CA ASP A 50 -13.30 -2.16 6.20
C ASP A 50 -11.80 -2.44 6.38
N VAL A 51 -10.93 -1.64 5.79
CA VAL A 51 -9.48 -1.74 5.96
C VAL A 51 -9.05 -1.07 7.26
N SER A 52 -8.19 -1.73 8.01
CA SER A 52 -7.57 -1.16 9.20
C SER A 52 -6.32 -0.35 8.83
N VAL A 53 -6.22 0.83 9.41
CA VAL A 53 -5.08 1.73 9.26
C VAL A 53 -4.53 2.12 10.62
N VAL A 54 -3.33 2.64 10.66
CA VAL A 54 -2.69 3.15 11.89
C VAL A 54 -2.52 4.66 11.76
N ILE A 55 -3.04 5.37 12.76
CA ILE A 55 -2.94 6.82 12.87
C ILE A 55 -2.54 7.14 14.30
N ASP A 56 -1.41 7.83 14.49
CA ASP A 56 -0.88 8.19 15.81
C ASP A 56 -0.85 6.99 16.78
N ASN A 57 -0.30 5.87 16.32
CA ASN A 57 -0.23 4.59 17.04
C ASN A 57 -1.59 3.95 17.40
N ASN A 58 -2.68 4.50 16.90
CA ASN A 58 -4.02 3.93 17.09
C ASN A 58 -4.48 3.21 15.82
N SER A 59 -5.12 2.06 16.00
CA SER A 59 -5.73 1.34 14.89
C SER A 59 -7.16 1.83 14.68
N LEU A 60 -7.46 2.28 13.48
CA LEU A 60 -8.80 2.69 13.06
C LEU A 60 -9.23 1.89 11.84
N VAL A 61 -10.53 1.68 11.70
CA VAL A 61 -11.10 0.98 10.54
C VAL A 61 -11.80 1.98 9.63
N ILE A 62 -11.48 1.94 8.35
CA ILE A 62 -12.11 2.80 7.35
C ILE A 62 -13.55 2.31 7.12
N GLU A 63 -14.51 3.21 7.33
CA GLU A 63 -15.92 2.96 7.04
C GLU A 63 -16.24 3.30 5.59
N ASP A 64 -15.74 4.43 5.11
CA ASP A 64 -15.98 4.90 3.75
C ASP A 64 -14.78 5.69 3.22
N PHE A 65 -14.51 5.51 1.95
CA PHE A 65 -13.47 6.23 1.22
C PHE A 65 -13.99 6.53 -0.18
N LYS A 66 -14.02 7.81 -0.55
CA LYS A 66 -14.61 8.23 -1.81
C LYS A 66 -13.93 9.46 -2.41
N SER A 67 -14.04 9.59 -3.72
CA SER A 67 -13.66 10.80 -4.42
C SER A 67 -14.61 11.95 -4.10
N HIS A 68 -14.09 13.16 -4.02
CA HIS A 68 -14.87 14.36 -3.76
C HIS A 68 -14.26 15.52 -4.53
N LEU A 69 -15.02 16.17 -5.41
CA LEU A 69 -14.63 17.32 -6.20
C LEU A 69 -13.21 17.22 -6.80
N LYS A 70 -13.13 17.01 -8.10
CA LYS A 70 -11.85 16.92 -8.83
C LYS A 70 -10.86 15.94 -8.18
N ASP A 71 -9.78 16.44 -7.59
CA ASP A 71 -8.67 15.63 -7.09
C ASP A 71 -8.70 15.41 -5.57
N ARG A 72 -9.83 15.67 -4.92
CA ARG A 72 -9.97 15.50 -3.48
C ARG A 72 -10.57 14.16 -3.14
N ASN A 73 -10.18 13.63 -1.98
CA ASN A 73 -10.73 12.42 -1.42
C ASN A 73 -11.23 12.69 0.00
N LEU A 74 -12.32 12.01 0.35
CA LEU A 74 -12.88 12.01 1.69
C LEU A 74 -12.74 10.62 2.30
N ILE A 75 -12.43 10.59 3.58
CA ILE A 75 -12.33 9.35 4.36
C ILE A 75 -13.18 9.50 5.63
N LYS A 76 -13.80 8.40 6.02
CA LYS A 76 -14.52 8.29 7.29
C LYS A 76 -14.10 7.00 7.99
N PHE A 77 -13.84 7.11 9.28
CA PHE A 77 -13.51 5.95 10.11
C PHE A 77 -14.72 5.51 10.93
N LYS A 78 -14.80 4.20 11.21
CA LYS A 78 -15.82 3.67 12.11
C LYS A 78 -15.69 4.32 13.48
N HIS A 79 -16.82 4.64 14.09
CA HIS A 79 -16.94 5.29 15.40
C HIS A 79 -16.49 6.75 15.45
N ILE A 80 -16.11 7.35 14.33
CA ILE A 80 -15.86 8.79 14.22
C ILE A 80 -17.04 9.41 13.49
N ASN A 81 -17.96 10.02 14.24
CA ASN A 81 -19.27 10.42 13.74
C ASN A 81 -19.54 11.93 13.84
N SER A 82 -18.57 12.73 14.27
CA SER A 82 -18.73 14.16 14.45
C SER A 82 -17.52 14.95 13.95
N ILE A 83 -17.70 16.24 13.76
CA ILE A 83 -16.61 17.17 13.39
C ILE A 83 -15.52 17.16 14.46
N ASP A 84 -15.91 17.23 15.72
CA ASP A 84 -14.95 17.32 16.84
C ASP A 84 -14.09 16.07 16.95
N GLU A 85 -14.69 14.90 16.76
CA GLU A 85 -13.97 13.62 16.74
C GLU A 85 -12.99 13.56 15.56
N ALA A 86 -13.41 13.95 14.37
CA ALA A 86 -12.57 13.97 13.19
C ALA A 86 -11.42 14.98 13.31
N GLU A 87 -11.66 16.14 13.92
CA GLU A 87 -10.65 17.18 14.13
C GLU A 87 -9.45 16.68 14.95
N ASN A 88 -9.66 15.72 15.85
CA ASN A 88 -8.59 15.12 16.64
C ASN A 88 -7.52 14.43 15.80
N TYR A 89 -7.86 14.05 14.56
CA TYR A 89 -6.94 13.35 13.63
C TYR A 89 -6.38 14.25 12.53
N ARG A 90 -6.74 15.52 12.54
CA ARG A 90 -6.25 16.46 11.54
C ARG A 90 -4.72 16.55 11.56
N ASN A 91 -4.12 16.55 10.37
CA ASN A 91 -2.68 16.62 10.13
C ASN A 91 -1.89 15.35 10.50
N PHE A 92 -2.54 14.29 10.94
CA PHE A 92 -1.88 13.01 11.15
C PHE A 92 -1.68 12.23 9.86
N ASP A 93 -0.58 11.50 9.80
CA ASP A 93 -0.30 10.57 8.72
C ASP A 93 -1.08 9.27 8.89
N VAL A 94 -1.49 8.69 7.77
CA VAL A 94 -2.24 7.43 7.72
C VAL A 94 -1.36 6.35 7.14
N TYR A 95 -1.22 5.23 7.85
CA TYR A 95 -0.43 4.09 7.45
C TYR A 95 -1.30 2.86 7.25
N ILE A 96 -1.05 2.10 6.17
CA ILE A 96 -1.65 0.79 5.93
C ILE A 96 -0.61 -0.30 6.22
N VAL A 97 -1.05 -1.44 6.74
CA VAL A 97 -0.14 -2.56 7.00
C VAL A 97 0.01 -3.46 5.77
N ASP A 98 1.14 -4.13 5.66
CA ASP A 98 1.51 -4.91 4.47
C ASP A 98 0.49 -6.01 4.10
N LYS A 99 -0.23 -6.56 5.07
CA LYS A 99 -1.27 -7.56 4.82
C LYS A 99 -2.37 -7.11 3.84
N TYR A 100 -2.50 -5.80 3.61
CA TYR A 100 -3.49 -5.25 2.68
C TYR A 100 -2.95 -5.01 1.27
N ARG A 101 -1.73 -5.39 0.98
CA ARG A 101 -1.16 -5.19 -0.36
C ARG A 101 -1.95 -5.91 -1.47
N THR A 102 -2.68 -6.96 -1.10
CA THR A 102 -3.53 -7.71 -2.03
C THR A 102 -4.86 -7.02 -2.36
N LEU A 103 -5.17 -5.89 -1.72
CA LEU A 103 -6.36 -5.10 -2.05
C LEU A 103 -6.33 -4.57 -3.48
N LYS A 104 -5.16 -4.32 -4.00
CA LYS A 104 -5.00 -3.96 -5.40
C LYS A 104 -5.17 -5.21 -6.26
N ASN A 105 -5.78 -5.06 -7.44
CA ASN A 105 -5.95 -6.18 -8.37
C ASN A 105 -4.58 -6.86 -8.61
N LYS A 106 -4.54 -8.18 -8.54
CA LYS A 106 -3.33 -8.98 -8.77
C LYS A 106 -2.71 -8.79 -10.16
N GLU A 107 -3.48 -8.33 -11.13
CA GLU A 107 -2.97 -7.97 -12.46
C GLU A 107 -2.19 -6.65 -12.44
N LEU A 108 -2.37 -5.85 -11.41
CA LEU A 108 -1.68 -4.60 -11.21
C LEU A 108 -0.58 -4.78 -10.17
N LEU A 109 0.49 -4.01 -10.33
CA LEU A 109 1.57 -4.00 -9.37
C LEU A 109 1.09 -3.56 -7.97
N PRO A 110 1.70 -4.07 -6.91
CA PRO A 110 1.53 -3.48 -5.60
C PRO A 110 2.06 -2.05 -5.58
N TRP A 111 1.75 -1.33 -4.52
CA TRP A 111 2.27 0.03 -4.38
C TRP A 111 3.78 0.05 -4.09
N PRO A 112 4.45 1.19 -4.38
CA PRO A 112 5.88 1.32 -4.16
C PRO A 112 6.31 1.08 -2.72
N GLY A 113 7.53 0.60 -2.57
CA GLY A 113 8.10 0.24 -1.29
C GLY A 113 7.96 -1.24 -0.94
N PHE A 114 7.15 -1.99 -1.70
CA PHE A 114 6.99 -3.42 -1.46
C PHE A 114 8.21 -4.22 -1.89
N PHE A 115 8.51 -5.25 -1.12
CA PHE A 115 9.44 -6.29 -1.53
C PHE A 115 8.77 -7.21 -2.54
N ILE A 116 9.47 -7.49 -3.62
CA ILE A 116 8.95 -8.30 -4.72
C ILE A 116 9.79 -9.53 -5.03
N ASP A 117 10.87 -9.74 -4.32
CA ASP A 117 11.66 -10.95 -4.39
C ASP A 117 12.39 -11.13 -3.08
N TYR A 118 12.24 -12.30 -2.51
CA TYR A 118 12.74 -12.57 -1.19
C TYR A 118 13.75 -13.70 -1.25
N ASP A 119 14.95 -13.35 -1.56
CA ASP A 119 16.10 -14.17 -1.34
C ASP A 119 16.75 -13.74 -0.01
N LEU A 120 17.22 -14.69 0.78
CA LEU A 120 17.91 -14.41 2.04
C LEU A 120 19.10 -13.45 1.90
N SER A 121 19.69 -13.40 0.72
CA SER A 121 20.86 -12.58 0.43
C SER A 121 20.55 -11.27 -0.26
N ASN A 122 19.34 -11.10 -0.82
CA ASN A 122 19.00 -9.95 -1.66
C ASN A 122 17.57 -9.49 -1.40
N GLU A 123 17.41 -8.25 -1.03
CA GLU A 123 16.11 -7.58 -1.00
C GLU A 123 15.87 -6.90 -2.34
N VAL A 124 14.72 -7.17 -2.94
CA VAL A 124 14.27 -6.52 -4.15
C VAL A 124 13.08 -5.65 -3.80
N ILE A 125 13.18 -4.36 -4.08
CA ILE A 125 12.18 -3.37 -3.74
C ILE A 125 11.63 -2.76 -5.01
N LEU A 126 10.30 -2.71 -5.13
CA LEU A 126 9.64 -1.91 -6.13
C LEU A 126 9.69 -0.44 -5.69
N LEU A 127 10.45 0.40 -6.38
CA LEU A 127 10.56 1.82 -6.06
C LEU A 127 9.38 2.60 -6.59
N ASP A 128 9.06 2.43 -7.86
CA ASP A 128 7.90 2.99 -8.52
C ASP A 128 7.66 2.27 -9.86
N TYR A 129 6.63 2.68 -10.57
CA TYR A 129 6.37 2.22 -11.91
C TYR A 129 5.73 3.34 -12.75
N PHE A 130 5.89 3.25 -14.05
CA PHE A 130 5.32 4.19 -15.00
C PHE A 130 4.81 3.49 -16.25
N TYR A 131 3.89 4.13 -16.92
CA TYR A 131 3.33 3.63 -18.16
C TYR A 131 4.10 4.20 -19.35
N SER A 132 4.53 3.33 -20.25
CA SER A 132 5.18 3.71 -21.50
C SER A 132 4.53 2.93 -22.64
N SER A 133 3.76 3.62 -23.45
CA SER A 133 2.93 2.99 -24.50
C SER A 133 2.03 1.91 -23.89
N ASN A 134 2.17 0.67 -24.29
CA ASN A 134 1.40 -0.47 -23.76
C ASN A 134 2.12 -1.24 -22.65
N LEU A 135 3.24 -0.71 -22.17
CA LEU A 135 4.07 -1.37 -21.17
C LEU A 135 3.97 -0.66 -19.83
N ILE A 136 4.03 -1.44 -18.76
CA ILE A 136 4.30 -0.94 -17.42
C ILE A 136 5.77 -1.24 -17.15
N LEU A 137 6.54 -0.19 -16.86
CA LEU A 137 7.95 -0.29 -16.54
C LEU A 137 8.15 -0.04 -15.05
N CYS A 138 8.86 -0.94 -14.39
CA CYS A 138 9.09 -0.93 -12.95
C CYS A 138 10.53 -0.51 -12.66
N ASN A 139 10.70 0.48 -11.81
CA ASN A 139 11.99 0.78 -11.22
C ASN A 139 12.20 -0.11 -10.00
N ILE A 140 13.20 -0.95 -10.07
CA ILE A 140 13.49 -1.99 -9.07
C ILE A 140 14.88 -1.74 -8.49
N GLN A 141 14.97 -1.81 -7.18
CA GLN A 141 16.25 -1.80 -6.47
C GLN A 141 16.56 -3.20 -5.98
N LYS A 142 17.70 -3.71 -6.38
CA LYS A 142 18.27 -4.97 -5.91
C LYS A 142 19.69 -4.69 -5.41
N ASN A 143 19.94 -4.94 -4.15
CA ASN A 143 21.15 -4.48 -3.47
C ASN A 143 21.25 -2.94 -3.62
N ASP A 144 22.37 -2.41 -4.06
CA ASP A 144 22.57 -0.97 -4.29
C ASP A 144 22.33 -0.55 -5.75
N GLU A 145 21.85 -1.46 -6.59
CA GLU A 145 21.61 -1.21 -8.01
C GLU A 145 20.12 -0.98 -8.30
N VAL A 146 19.86 0.00 -9.14
CA VAL A 146 18.51 0.30 -9.65
C VAL A 146 18.47 -0.04 -11.14
N PHE A 147 17.47 -0.78 -11.55
CA PHE A 147 17.24 -1.14 -12.95
C PHE A 147 15.77 -1.12 -13.30
N VAL A 148 15.47 -1.10 -14.59
CA VAL A 148 14.11 -1.06 -15.12
C VAL A 148 13.73 -2.42 -15.68
N VAL A 149 12.56 -2.92 -15.29
CA VAL A 149 12.03 -4.21 -15.77
C VAL A 149 10.59 -4.01 -16.21
N SER A 150 10.22 -4.55 -17.38
CA SER A 150 8.83 -4.54 -17.81
C SER A 150 7.98 -5.48 -16.96
N TYR A 151 6.78 -5.03 -16.60
CA TYR A 151 5.84 -5.85 -15.84
C TYR A 151 5.05 -6.76 -16.78
N ASP A 152 5.49 -7.98 -16.88
CA ASP A 152 4.88 -9.02 -17.71
C ASP A 152 5.10 -10.40 -17.08
N LYS A 153 4.50 -11.41 -17.68
CA LYS A 153 4.56 -12.79 -17.18
C LYS A 153 5.94 -13.42 -17.26
N ASP A 154 6.82 -12.90 -18.11
CA ASP A 154 8.18 -13.40 -18.24
C ASP A 154 9.07 -12.92 -17.10
N ASN A 155 8.77 -11.74 -16.55
CA ASN A 155 9.58 -11.11 -15.53
C ASN A 155 9.03 -11.23 -14.12
N PHE A 156 7.71 -11.41 -13.95
CA PHE A 156 7.06 -11.46 -12.64
C PHE A 156 6.05 -12.59 -12.52
N PHE A 157 5.87 -13.10 -11.32
CA PHE A 157 4.81 -14.05 -11.01
C PHE A 157 4.36 -13.90 -9.55
N TYR A 158 3.11 -14.30 -9.29
CA TYR A 158 2.55 -14.37 -7.95
C TYR A 158 2.58 -15.81 -7.42
N GLU A 159 2.99 -15.98 -6.18
CA GLU A 159 2.89 -17.23 -5.46
C GLU A 159 2.53 -16.90 -4.00
N ASP A 160 1.48 -17.51 -3.47
CA ASP A 160 1.00 -17.28 -2.09
C ASP A 160 0.81 -15.78 -1.76
N ASP A 161 0.19 -15.04 -2.68
CA ASP A 161 -0.04 -13.60 -2.58
C ASP A 161 1.24 -12.72 -2.53
N ASN A 162 2.39 -13.30 -2.78
CA ASN A 162 3.64 -12.57 -2.93
C ASN A 162 4.00 -12.43 -4.41
N LEU A 163 4.57 -11.28 -4.74
CA LEU A 163 5.07 -10.99 -6.08
C LEU A 163 6.56 -11.30 -6.14
N TYR A 164 6.95 -12.08 -7.14
CA TYR A 164 8.33 -12.46 -7.36
C TYR A 164 8.82 -11.96 -8.71
N LEU A 165 10.07 -11.54 -8.74
CA LEU A 165 10.79 -11.25 -9.97
C LEU A 165 11.42 -12.56 -10.48
N THR A 166 11.16 -12.90 -11.74
CA THR A 166 11.83 -14.03 -12.38
C THR A 166 13.28 -13.65 -12.62
N VAL A 167 14.20 -14.34 -11.98
CA VAL A 167 15.65 -14.08 -12.13
C VAL A 167 16.21 -14.95 -13.24
N ASN A 168 16.82 -14.31 -14.20
CA ASN A 168 17.69 -14.96 -15.17
C ASN A 168 19.12 -14.51 -14.96
#